data_328ccba50caea922c6a10e889df5a2c3
#
_entry.id   328ccba50caea922c6a10e889df5a2c3
#
_cell.length_a   1.000
_cell.length_b   1.000
_cell.length_c   1.000
_cell.angle_alpha   90.00
_cell.angle_beta   90.00
_cell.angle_gamma   90.00
#
_symmetry.space_group_name_H-M   'P 1'
#
loop_
_entity.id
_entity.type
_entity.pdbx_description
1 polymer ?
#
loop_
_entity_poly.entity_id
_entity_poly.type
_entity_poly.pdbx_seq_one_letter_code
_entity_poly.pdbx_strand_id
1 'polypeptide(L)'
;MKKLSIVIMLIFFMFLSGCSGYVSNSDKKDIKETVDKVLSYDITYDDNLSNYINEENFYTSNYRFFYTLFLGDLSTFEYNSEIKSVKKYGKEYIACFLLNLKAEGQLIYEDQEDEENDEGHRASAEGIDVPIKVVLKKTDKGFYIKSVTEYDTLDIAKEVDEPIK
;
A
#
# COMPACT_ATOMS: atom_id res chain seq x y z
N MET A 1 -27.41 -20.11 41.54
CA MET A 1 -27.49 -20.08 40.06
C MET A 1 -27.08 -18.74 39.42
N LYS A 2 -27.40 -17.58 40.02
CA LYS A 2 -27.02 -16.27 39.43
C LYS A 2 -25.49 -16.01 39.30
N LYS A 3 -24.68 -16.54 40.26
CA LYS A 3 -23.20 -16.34 40.23
C LYS A 3 -22.50 -17.12 39.10
N LEU A 4 -23.01 -18.30 38.72
CA LEU A 4 -22.47 -19.12 37.65
C LEU A 4 -22.72 -18.49 36.28
N SER A 5 -23.88 -17.83 36.09
CA SER A 5 -24.24 -17.13 34.85
C SER A 5 -23.33 -15.94 34.57
N ILE A 6 -22.90 -15.21 35.64
CA ILE A 6 -21.99 -14.03 35.50
C ILE A 6 -20.57 -14.49 35.10
N VAL A 7 -20.11 -15.61 35.65
CA VAL A 7 -18.77 -16.16 35.31
C VAL A 7 -18.72 -16.63 33.85
N ILE A 8 -19.77 -17.30 33.37
CA ILE A 8 -19.88 -17.74 31.98
C ILE A 8 -19.94 -16.54 31.03
N MET A 9 -20.65 -15.47 31.40
CA MET A 9 -20.75 -14.24 30.62
C MET A 9 -19.39 -13.51 30.54
N LEU A 10 -18.63 -13.47 31.64
CA LEU A 10 -17.28 -12.90 31.70
C LEU A 10 -16.28 -13.69 30.84
N ILE A 11 -16.34 -15.01 30.84
CA ILE A 11 -15.49 -15.86 29.99
C ILE A 11 -15.83 -15.64 28.50
N PHE A 12 -17.11 -15.47 28.16
CA PHE A 12 -17.53 -15.21 26.78
C PHE A 12 -17.05 -13.85 26.27
N PHE A 13 -16.97 -12.82 27.15
CA PHE A 13 -16.42 -11.51 26.80
C PHE A 13 -14.89 -11.54 26.56
N MET A 14 -14.15 -12.44 27.20
CA MET A 14 -12.70 -12.59 26.95
C MET A 14 -12.39 -13.23 25.58
N PHE A 15 -13.32 -13.94 24.96
CA PHE A 15 -13.15 -14.50 23.61
C PHE A 15 -13.51 -13.55 22.48
N LEU A 16 -14.12 -12.38 22.80
CA LEU A 16 -14.49 -11.35 21.81
C LEU A 16 -13.43 -10.26 21.64
N SER A 17 -12.41 -10.21 22.49
CA SER A 17 -11.22 -9.40 22.22
C SER A 17 -10.46 -10.07 21.09
N GLY A 18 -10.64 -9.57 19.87
CA GLY A 18 -10.00 -10.06 18.67
C GLY A 18 -8.48 -10.16 18.90
N CYS A 19 -7.99 -11.39 19.15
CA CYS A 19 -6.57 -11.65 19.28
C CYS A 19 -5.89 -11.20 17.99
N SER A 20 -5.22 -10.05 18.01
CA SER A 20 -4.24 -9.73 16.98
C SER A 20 -3.18 -10.84 17.02
N GLY A 21 -3.16 -11.70 16.01
CA GLY A 21 -2.27 -12.83 15.96
C GLY A 21 -0.81 -12.35 15.87
N TYR A 22 0.11 -13.17 16.39
CA TYR A 22 1.55 -12.91 16.23
C TYR A 22 1.93 -12.84 14.74
N VAL A 23 2.67 -11.80 14.35
CA VAL A 23 3.22 -11.63 13.01
C VAL A 23 4.71 -11.95 13.05
N SER A 24 5.12 -12.99 12.33
CA SER A 24 6.53 -13.39 12.27
C SER A 24 7.38 -12.37 11.52
N ASN A 25 8.70 -12.36 11.77
CA ASN A 25 9.62 -11.51 11.00
C ASN A 25 9.67 -11.92 9.51
N SER A 26 9.47 -13.21 9.20
CA SER A 26 9.33 -13.67 7.82
C SER A 26 8.09 -13.06 7.17
N ASP A 27 6.92 -13.11 7.84
CA ASP A 27 5.71 -12.50 7.29
C ASP A 27 5.90 -11.00 7.03
N LYS A 28 6.57 -10.27 7.94
CA LYS A 28 6.84 -8.83 7.73
C LYS A 28 7.72 -8.58 6.51
N LYS A 29 8.76 -9.41 6.33
CA LYS A 29 9.64 -9.30 5.17
C LYS A 29 8.88 -9.60 3.88
N ASP A 30 8.11 -10.69 3.84
CA ASP A 30 7.36 -11.12 2.67
C ASP A 30 6.25 -10.09 2.31
N ILE A 31 5.62 -9.47 3.33
CA ILE A 31 4.67 -8.35 3.15
C ILE A 31 5.37 -7.17 2.50
N LYS A 32 6.54 -6.76 3.04
CA LYS A 32 7.30 -5.63 2.47
C LYS A 32 7.68 -5.90 1.03
N GLU A 33 8.24 -7.05 0.72
CA GLU A 33 8.64 -7.43 -0.64
C GLU A 33 7.44 -7.44 -1.60
N THR A 34 6.27 -7.93 -1.15
CA THR A 34 5.04 -7.91 -1.94
C THR A 34 4.56 -6.50 -2.22
N VAL A 35 4.54 -5.64 -1.19
CA VAL A 35 4.09 -4.24 -1.33
C VAL A 35 5.03 -3.47 -2.21
N ASP A 36 6.34 -3.55 -1.97
CA ASP A 36 7.35 -2.86 -2.79
C ASP A 36 7.26 -3.29 -4.25
N LYS A 37 7.16 -4.60 -4.50
CA LYS A 37 7.01 -5.14 -5.85
C LYS A 37 5.82 -4.54 -6.60
N VAL A 38 4.67 -4.40 -5.95
CA VAL A 38 3.44 -3.95 -6.60
C VAL A 38 3.44 -2.43 -6.76
N LEU A 39 3.77 -1.67 -5.69
CA LEU A 39 3.63 -0.21 -5.70
C LEU A 39 4.69 0.51 -6.55
N SER A 40 5.83 -0.14 -6.80
CA SER A 40 6.91 0.38 -7.65
C SER A 40 7.05 -0.37 -8.98
N TYR A 41 6.12 -1.28 -9.30
CA TYR A 41 6.16 -2.04 -10.55
C TYR A 41 6.11 -1.10 -11.75
N ASP A 42 6.39 -1.64 -12.95
CA ASP A 42 6.26 -0.87 -14.19
C ASP A 42 4.83 -0.36 -14.36
N ILE A 43 4.63 0.59 -15.28
CA ILE A 43 3.36 1.31 -15.45
C ILE A 43 2.21 0.42 -15.95
N THR A 44 2.51 -0.78 -16.44
CA THR A 44 1.52 -1.67 -17.04
C THR A 44 1.31 -2.92 -16.19
N TYR A 45 0.05 -3.22 -15.87
CA TYR A 45 -0.33 -4.49 -15.25
C TYR A 45 -0.06 -5.66 -16.18
N ASP A 46 0.48 -6.75 -15.64
CA ASP A 46 0.69 -8.00 -16.37
C ASP A 46 0.35 -9.24 -15.52
N ASP A 47 0.39 -10.42 -16.15
CA ASP A 47 0.06 -11.70 -15.50
C ASP A 47 0.99 -12.05 -14.33
N ASN A 48 2.21 -11.48 -14.27
CA ASN A 48 3.14 -11.71 -13.16
C ASN A 48 2.63 -11.08 -11.86
N LEU A 49 1.77 -10.08 -11.95
CA LEU A 49 1.15 -9.40 -10.80
C LEU A 49 -0.14 -10.07 -10.31
N SER A 50 -0.77 -10.91 -11.10
CA SER A 50 -2.09 -11.53 -10.78
C SER A 50 -2.11 -12.30 -9.45
N ASN A 51 -0.95 -12.79 -9.00
CA ASN A 51 -0.82 -13.46 -7.70
C ASN A 51 -0.67 -12.51 -6.51
N TYR A 52 -0.46 -11.21 -6.74
CA TYR A 52 -0.15 -10.20 -5.73
C TYR A 52 -1.24 -9.14 -5.59
N ILE A 53 -1.95 -8.81 -6.68
CA ILE A 53 -3.00 -7.78 -6.72
C ILE A 53 -3.87 -8.00 -7.96
N ASN A 54 -5.10 -7.51 -7.98
CA ASN A 54 -5.90 -7.43 -9.22
C ASN A 54 -5.58 -6.17 -10.00
N GLU A 55 -5.98 -6.13 -11.27
CA GLU A 55 -5.69 -5.04 -12.19
C GLU A 55 -6.28 -3.70 -11.72
N GLU A 56 -7.54 -3.68 -11.25
CA GLU A 56 -8.21 -2.47 -10.77
C GLU A 56 -7.45 -1.84 -9.60
N ASN A 57 -7.11 -2.65 -8.59
CA ASN A 57 -6.36 -2.18 -7.42
C ASN A 57 -4.92 -1.80 -7.78
N PHE A 58 -4.33 -2.41 -8.81
CA PHE A 58 -3.00 -2.05 -9.29
C PHE A 58 -2.97 -0.60 -9.77
N TYR A 59 -3.84 -0.23 -10.70
CA TYR A 59 -3.87 1.12 -11.28
C TYR A 59 -4.25 2.20 -10.27
N THR A 60 -4.93 1.85 -9.18
CA THR A 60 -5.23 2.78 -8.08
C THR A 60 -4.13 2.86 -7.02
N SER A 61 -3.12 1.99 -7.07
CA SER A 61 -2.09 1.87 -6.02
C SER A 61 -0.67 2.03 -6.53
N ASN A 62 -0.42 1.86 -7.83
CA ASN A 62 0.93 1.90 -8.38
C ASN A 62 1.40 3.35 -8.53
N TYR A 63 2.41 3.72 -7.74
CA TYR A 63 2.93 5.09 -7.72
C TYR A 63 3.68 5.47 -9.00
N ARG A 64 4.35 4.51 -9.66
CA ARG A 64 5.03 4.78 -10.92
C ARG A 64 4.02 5.15 -12.00
N PHE A 65 2.93 4.37 -12.12
CA PHE A 65 1.82 4.69 -13.01
C PHE A 65 1.21 6.05 -12.67
N PHE A 66 0.95 6.33 -11.38
CA PHE A 66 0.39 7.60 -10.93
C PHE A 66 1.26 8.80 -11.37
N TYR A 67 2.58 8.75 -11.11
CA TYR A 67 3.47 9.83 -11.51
C TYR A 67 3.53 10.02 -13.04
N THR A 68 3.43 8.94 -13.83
CA THR A 68 3.38 9.03 -15.28
C THR A 68 2.19 9.84 -15.80
N LEU A 69 1.04 9.79 -15.10
CA LEU A 69 -0.14 10.59 -15.49
C LEU A 69 0.07 12.11 -15.36
N PHE A 70 0.99 12.55 -14.50
CA PHE A 70 1.24 13.98 -14.24
C PHE A 70 2.54 14.48 -14.83
N LEU A 71 3.54 13.62 -14.93
CA LEU A 71 4.89 14.01 -15.35
C LEU A 71 5.24 13.50 -16.76
N GLY A 72 4.32 12.78 -17.42
CA GLY A 72 4.61 12.13 -18.70
C GLY A 72 5.62 10.99 -18.58
N ASP A 73 6.50 10.86 -19.56
CA ASP A 73 7.52 9.81 -19.53
C ASP A 73 8.53 10.06 -18.42
N LEU A 74 8.63 9.12 -17.48
CA LEU A 74 9.55 9.24 -16.35
C LEU A 74 10.97 8.93 -16.76
N SER A 75 11.86 9.92 -16.57
CA SER A 75 13.32 9.73 -16.72
C SER A 75 13.92 9.07 -15.47
N THR A 76 13.36 9.36 -14.29
CA THR A 76 13.73 8.72 -13.02
C THR A 76 12.50 8.42 -12.18
N PHE A 77 12.58 7.31 -11.42
CA PHE A 77 11.60 6.97 -10.38
C PHE A 77 12.31 6.28 -9.22
N GLU A 78 12.33 6.95 -8.09
CA GLU A 78 12.89 6.43 -6.84
C GLU A 78 11.74 6.07 -5.89
N TYR A 79 11.80 4.88 -5.32
CA TYR A 79 10.83 4.35 -4.38
C TYR A 79 11.55 3.72 -3.18
N ASN A 80 11.16 4.12 -1.99
CA ASN A 80 11.59 3.49 -0.76
C ASN A 80 10.42 3.38 0.22
N SER A 81 10.31 2.26 0.92
CA SER A 81 9.25 2.03 1.90
C SER A 81 9.82 1.58 3.24
N GLU A 82 9.16 1.98 4.31
CA GLU A 82 9.45 1.52 5.67
C GLU A 82 8.17 1.00 6.34
N ILE A 83 8.19 -0.26 6.82
CA ILE A 83 7.10 -0.81 7.62
C ILE A 83 7.10 -0.16 9.01
N LYS A 84 5.99 0.46 9.40
CA LYS A 84 5.78 1.04 10.73
C LYS A 84 4.98 0.13 11.66
N SER A 85 4.05 -0.64 11.14
CA SER A 85 3.31 -1.64 11.92
C SER A 85 2.74 -2.73 11.03
N VAL A 86 2.56 -3.94 11.60
CA VAL A 86 1.78 -5.01 10.98
C VAL A 86 0.93 -5.66 12.05
N LYS A 87 -0.37 -5.77 11.81
CA LYS A 87 -1.33 -6.49 12.64
C LYS A 87 -1.96 -7.61 11.84
N LYS A 88 -2.29 -8.72 12.53
CA LYS A 88 -2.93 -9.88 11.91
C LYS A 88 -4.32 -10.08 12.51
N TYR A 89 -5.32 -10.19 11.66
CA TYR A 89 -6.71 -10.45 11.99
C TYR A 89 -7.20 -11.70 11.24
N GLY A 90 -7.16 -12.85 11.89
CA GLY A 90 -7.51 -14.13 11.26
C GLY A 90 -6.58 -14.43 10.07
N LYS A 91 -7.11 -14.37 8.85
CA LYS A 91 -6.36 -14.61 7.60
C LYS A 91 -5.87 -13.31 6.94
N GLU A 92 -6.27 -12.16 7.45
CA GLU A 92 -5.91 -10.85 6.93
C GLU A 92 -4.77 -10.22 7.73
N TYR A 93 -4.00 -9.39 7.04
CA TYR A 93 -2.92 -8.60 7.59
C TYR A 93 -3.17 -7.14 7.23
N ILE A 94 -2.97 -6.26 8.20
CA ILE A 94 -3.02 -4.80 8.01
C ILE A 94 -1.62 -4.27 8.29
N ALA A 95 -0.99 -3.71 7.28
CA ALA A 95 0.35 -3.14 7.38
C ALA A 95 0.32 -1.64 7.09
N CYS A 96 0.94 -0.84 7.97
CA CYS A 96 1.16 0.59 7.73
C CYS A 96 2.61 0.82 7.33
N PHE A 97 2.80 1.65 6.32
CA PHE A 97 4.09 2.03 5.78
C PHE A 97 4.24 3.54 5.74
N LEU A 98 5.49 4.00 5.71
CA LEU A 98 5.87 5.30 5.18
C LEU A 98 6.61 5.10 3.87
N LEU A 99 6.24 5.89 2.86
CA LEU A 99 6.87 5.87 1.55
C LEU A 99 7.68 7.15 1.33
N ASN A 100 8.87 7.00 0.73
CA ASN A 100 9.63 8.11 0.18
C ASN A 100 9.74 7.89 -1.33
N LEU A 101 9.25 8.86 -2.08
CA LEU A 101 9.03 8.79 -3.51
C LEU A 101 9.68 10.00 -4.17
N LYS A 102 10.35 9.79 -5.31
CA LYS A 102 10.80 10.89 -6.17
C LYS A 102 10.65 10.47 -7.61
N ALA A 103 10.10 11.35 -8.43
CA ALA A 103 9.95 11.13 -9.85
C ALA A 103 10.36 12.38 -10.62
N GLU A 104 11.01 12.18 -11.76
CA GLU A 104 11.34 13.23 -12.74
C GLU A 104 10.85 12.76 -14.10
N GLY A 105 10.17 13.62 -14.82
CA GLY A 105 9.63 13.31 -16.13
C GLY A 105 9.73 14.50 -17.08
N GLN A 106 9.38 14.26 -18.32
CA GLN A 106 9.33 15.27 -19.37
C GLN A 106 7.87 15.50 -19.76
N LEU A 107 7.34 16.68 -19.46
CA LEU A 107 6.00 17.07 -19.87
C LEU A 107 5.98 17.21 -21.40
N ILE A 108 5.17 16.43 -22.07
CA ILE A 108 4.91 16.54 -23.51
C ILE A 108 3.71 17.47 -23.66
N TYR A 109 3.92 18.71 -24.08
CA TYR A 109 2.84 19.60 -24.49
C TYR A 109 2.54 19.37 -25.97
N GLU A 110 1.37 18.84 -26.30
CA GLU A 110 0.94 18.58 -27.68
C GLU A 110 0.61 19.86 -28.48
N ASP A 111 0.58 21.05 -27.87
CA ASP A 111 0.06 22.28 -28.47
C ASP A 111 1.03 23.48 -28.41
N GLN A 112 2.25 23.38 -28.96
CA GLN A 112 2.97 24.61 -29.37
C GLN A 112 3.82 24.37 -30.63
N GLU A 113 3.37 24.93 -31.76
CA GLU A 113 4.06 25.01 -33.06
C GLU A 113 5.28 25.96 -33.06
N ASP A 114 5.97 26.15 -31.95
CA ASP A 114 7.19 27.01 -31.91
C ASP A 114 8.44 26.13 -31.86
N GLU A 115 8.94 25.77 -33.04
CA GLU A 115 10.03 24.84 -33.34
C GLU A 115 11.43 25.29 -32.89
N GLU A 116 11.66 26.27 -32.05
CA GLU A 116 13.05 26.77 -31.83
C GLU A 116 13.66 26.60 -30.44
N ASN A 117 12.94 26.06 -29.42
CA ASN A 117 13.55 25.76 -28.13
C ASN A 117 12.89 24.54 -27.44
N ASP A 118 13.05 23.37 -28.05
CA ASP A 118 12.59 22.10 -27.46
C ASP A 118 13.57 21.58 -26.37
N GLU A 119 13.85 22.39 -25.38
CA GLU A 119 14.25 21.89 -24.06
C GLU A 119 12.95 21.48 -23.33
N GLY A 120 12.47 20.25 -23.61
CA GLY A 120 11.28 19.70 -23.00
C GLY A 120 11.25 20.03 -21.51
N HIS A 121 10.15 20.64 -21.05
CA HIS A 121 10.04 21.12 -19.67
C HIS A 121 10.12 19.93 -18.71
N ARG A 122 11.24 19.82 -18.01
CA ARG A 122 11.41 18.82 -16.97
C ARG A 122 10.54 19.19 -15.78
N ALA A 123 9.76 18.23 -15.31
CA ALA A 123 8.99 18.34 -14.09
C ALA A 123 9.46 17.29 -13.09
N SER A 124 9.39 17.61 -11.81
CA SER A 124 9.69 16.67 -10.74
C SER A 124 8.62 16.74 -9.66
N ALA A 125 8.40 15.62 -9.00
CA ALA A 125 7.55 15.53 -7.83
C ALA A 125 8.17 14.58 -6.81
N GLU A 126 7.94 14.87 -5.54
CA GLU A 126 8.39 14.02 -4.43
C GLU A 126 7.28 13.85 -3.40
N GLY A 127 7.30 12.70 -2.71
CA GLY A 127 6.49 12.41 -1.54
C GLY A 127 7.41 11.96 -0.43
N ILE A 128 7.39 12.66 0.70
CA ILE A 128 8.22 12.36 1.87
C ILE A 128 7.34 11.86 3.00
N ASP A 129 7.69 10.68 3.53
CA ASP A 129 6.98 10.04 4.64
C ASP A 129 5.47 9.87 4.39
N VAL A 130 5.10 9.55 3.14
CA VAL A 130 3.70 9.33 2.74
C VAL A 130 3.13 8.12 3.46
N PRO A 131 2.13 8.30 4.35
CA PRO A 131 1.61 7.19 5.14
C PRO A 131 0.57 6.40 4.35
N ILE A 132 0.79 5.10 4.23
CA ILE A 132 -0.17 4.19 3.61
C ILE A 132 -0.57 3.04 4.55
N LYS A 133 -1.78 2.56 4.37
CA LYS A 133 -2.28 1.31 4.94
C LYS A 133 -2.56 0.32 3.82
N VAL A 134 -2.00 -0.88 3.97
CA VAL A 134 -2.20 -1.98 3.04
C VAL A 134 -2.92 -3.12 3.74
N VAL A 135 -4.03 -3.56 3.16
CA VAL A 135 -4.74 -4.77 3.61
C VAL A 135 -4.33 -5.93 2.72
N LEU A 136 -3.83 -7.00 3.34
CA LEU A 136 -3.35 -8.18 2.63
C LEU A 136 -4.02 -9.44 3.15
N LYS A 137 -4.07 -10.47 2.30
CA LYS A 137 -4.37 -11.85 2.71
C LYS A 137 -3.18 -12.74 2.40
N LYS A 138 -2.90 -13.70 3.30
CA LYS A 138 -1.91 -14.75 3.03
C LYS A 138 -2.54 -15.81 2.12
N THR A 139 -1.81 -16.20 1.07
CA THR A 139 -2.18 -17.23 0.09
C THR A 139 -1.07 -18.30 0.05
N ASP A 140 -1.28 -19.37 -0.70
CA ASP A 140 -0.26 -20.40 -0.92
C ASP A 140 0.95 -19.88 -1.71
N LYS A 141 0.80 -18.75 -2.41
CA LYS A 141 1.83 -18.10 -3.21
C LYS A 141 2.49 -16.88 -2.53
N GLY A 142 2.19 -16.63 -1.26
CA GLY A 142 2.67 -15.48 -0.50
C GLY A 142 1.55 -14.53 -0.07
N PHE A 143 1.76 -13.22 -0.18
CA PHE A 143 0.78 -12.22 0.19
C PHE A 143 0.09 -11.62 -1.04
N TYR A 144 -1.21 -11.35 -0.90
CA TYR A 144 -2.04 -10.73 -1.92
C TYR A 144 -2.65 -9.43 -1.36
N ILE A 145 -2.44 -8.32 -2.05
CA ILE A 145 -2.96 -7.00 -1.69
C ILE A 145 -4.44 -6.91 -2.04
N LYS A 146 -5.27 -6.59 -1.06
CA LYS A 146 -6.71 -6.36 -1.21
C LYS A 146 -7.03 -4.89 -1.43
N SER A 147 -6.31 -4.02 -0.72
CA SER A 147 -6.44 -2.57 -0.88
C SER A 147 -5.20 -1.85 -0.38
N VAL A 148 -4.98 -0.66 -0.95
CA VAL A 148 -4.02 0.32 -0.47
C VAL A 148 -4.78 1.62 -0.25
N THR A 149 -4.53 2.29 0.88
CA THR A 149 -5.15 3.57 1.21
C THR A 149 -4.08 4.51 1.73
N GLU A 150 -3.98 5.68 1.15
CA GLU A 150 -3.12 6.77 1.61
C GLU A 150 -3.84 7.61 2.67
N TYR A 151 -3.09 8.14 3.62
CA TYR A 151 -3.61 8.94 4.73
C TYR A 151 -2.77 10.20 4.92
N ASP A 152 -3.36 11.24 5.50
CA ASP A 152 -2.67 12.50 5.77
C ASP A 152 -1.56 12.34 6.83
N THR A 153 -1.73 11.41 7.77
CA THR A 153 -0.75 11.14 8.82
C THR A 153 -0.66 9.65 9.17
N LEU A 154 0.51 9.24 9.66
CA LEU A 154 0.72 7.87 10.12
C LEU A 154 -0.18 7.49 11.32
N ASP A 155 -0.51 8.45 12.18
CA ASP A 155 -1.37 8.19 13.33
C ASP A 155 -2.80 7.87 12.89
N ILE A 156 -3.34 8.63 11.93
CA ILE A 156 -4.64 8.32 11.30
C ILE A 156 -4.59 6.95 10.64
N ALA A 157 -3.53 6.62 9.90
CA ALA A 157 -3.39 5.32 9.26
C ALA A 157 -3.41 4.15 10.26
N LYS A 158 -2.87 4.35 11.48
CA LYS A 158 -2.85 3.33 12.54
C LYS A 158 -4.16 3.21 13.31
N GLU A 159 -4.89 4.32 13.49
CA GLU A 159 -6.14 4.37 14.26
C GLU A 159 -7.31 3.71 13.54
N VAL A 160 -7.32 3.76 12.20
CA VAL A 160 -8.36 3.12 11.38
C VAL A 160 -8.08 1.61 11.30
N ASP A 161 -8.25 0.93 12.43
CA ASP A 161 -7.90 -0.50 12.61
C ASP A 161 -8.99 -1.48 12.12
N GLU A 162 -10.15 -1.00 11.64
CA GLU A 162 -11.20 -1.90 11.18
C GLU A 162 -11.03 -2.22 9.68
N PRO A 163 -11.10 -3.53 9.30
CA PRO A 163 -11.29 -3.88 7.91
C PRO A 163 -12.63 -3.26 7.46
N ILE A 164 -12.58 -2.44 6.42
CA ILE A 164 -13.79 -1.91 5.78
C ILE A 164 -14.66 -3.11 5.40
N LYS A 165 -15.85 -3.20 6.04
CA LYS A 165 -16.84 -4.25 5.77
C LYS A 165 -17.46 -4.07 4.39
#